data_b0e3b2fcf62cce531aaac9a3cbc5c8a2
#
_entry.id   b0e3b2fcf62cce531aaac9a3cbc5c8a2
#
_cell.length_a   1.000
_cell.length_b   1.000
_cell.length_c   1.000
_cell.angle_alpha   90.00
_cell.angle_beta   90.00
_cell.angle_gamma   90.00
#
_symmetry.space_group_name_H-M   'P 1'
#
loop_
_entity.id
_entity.type
_entity.pdbx_description
1 polymer ?
#
loop_
_entity_poly.entity_id
_entity_poly.type
_entity_poly.pdbx_seq_one_letter_code
_entity_poly.pdbx_strand_id
1 'polypeptide(L)'
;MNTSYRIIQNGDSPSFPADHPFLSQADAQAAAVVYLGAGSGAVFEAAPGAPFVAIELGNECLGVHAGEAQDGAATNVVGFARFRLGDAEPSALVELVRQSSTSEQALAAARAAFEAAGLVVAVCNDSPGRIVNRLVRPYYNAALRRLDEGLATADDMDMTLRLGLGYPEGPIALLRRTGLAHHYEVSNALYQALGQEPYAPARAAQVAHARKPGKDA
;
A
#
# COMPACT_ATOMS: atom_id res chain seq x y z
N MET A 1 -16.99 -7.22 18.73
CA MET A 1 -18.23 -7.26 17.91
C MET A 1 -17.76 -7.52 16.48
N ASN A 2 -18.29 -8.57 15.84
CA ASN A 2 -17.96 -8.83 14.43
C ASN A 2 -18.71 -7.78 13.58
N THR A 3 -18.01 -6.88 12.91
CA THR A 3 -18.63 -5.88 12.07
C THR A 3 -18.74 -6.44 10.66
N SER A 4 -19.95 -6.83 10.24
CA SER A 4 -20.20 -7.28 8.87
C SER A 4 -20.03 -6.09 7.90
N TYR A 5 -19.57 -6.39 6.69
CA TYR A 5 -19.33 -5.43 5.61
C TYR A 5 -19.68 -6.05 4.26
N ARG A 6 -20.08 -5.21 3.32
CA ARG A 6 -20.21 -5.58 1.91
C ARG A 6 -19.01 -5.10 1.12
N ILE A 7 -18.69 -5.82 0.04
CA ILE A 7 -17.62 -5.47 -0.89
C ILE A 7 -18.22 -4.93 -2.18
N ILE A 8 -17.65 -3.84 -2.68
CA ILE A 8 -17.91 -3.32 -4.02
C ILE A 8 -16.60 -3.39 -4.79
N GLN A 9 -16.57 -4.24 -5.83
CA GLN A 9 -15.40 -4.45 -6.67
C GLN A 9 -15.46 -3.49 -7.85
N ASN A 10 -14.50 -2.54 -7.92
CA ASN A 10 -14.39 -1.57 -9.00
C ASN A 10 -13.30 -1.92 -10.03
N GLY A 11 -12.40 -2.81 -9.67
CA GLY A 11 -11.29 -3.27 -10.49
C GLY A 11 -10.48 -4.35 -9.78
N ASP A 12 -9.33 -4.71 -10.34
CA ASP A 12 -8.41 -5.66 -9.70
C ASP A 12 -7.88 -5.09 -8.38
N SER A 13 -7.91 -5.91 -7.33
CA SER A 13 -7.44 -5.53 -6.01
C SER A 13 -5.97 -5.95 -5.79
N PRO A 14 -5.05 -4.99 -5.64
CA PRO A 14 -3.68 -5.30 -5.23
C PRO A 14 -3.58 -5.93 -3.84
N SER A 15 -4.50 -5.59 -2.93
CA SER A 15 -4.54 -6.13 -1.57
C SER A 15 -5.09 -7.54 -1.50
N PHE A 16 -5.98 -7.91 -2.43
CA PHE A 16 -6.65 -9.21 -2.48
C PHE A 16 -6.66 -9.76 -3.90
N PRO A 17 -5.49 -10.13 -4.46
CA PRO A 17 -5.37 -10.64 -5.84
C PRO A 17 -5.89 -12.07 -6.00
N ALA A 18 -6.12 -12.78 -4.90
CA ALA A 18 -6.61 -14.16 -4.84
C ALA A 18 -7.63 -14.31 -3.71
N ASP A 19 -8.23 -15.49 -3.61
CA ASP A 19 -9.20 -15.83 -2.55
C ASP A 19 -8.61 -15.58 -1.15
N HIS A 20 -9.40 -14.92 -0.31
CA HIS A 20 -9.00 -14.59 1.06
C HIS A 20 -10.24 -14.62 1.98
N PRO A 21 -10.11 -15.01 3.26
CA PRO A 21 -11.23 -14.99 4.22
C PRO A 21 -11.94 -13.64 4.29
N PHE A 22 -11.22 -12.53 4.14
CA PHE A 22 -11.81 -11.20 4.07
C PHE A 22 -12.82 -11.04 2.92
N LEU A 23 -12.60 -11.67 1.78
CA LEU A 23 -13.55 -11.63 0.66
C LEU A 23 -14.77 -12.52 0.90
N SER A 24 -14.54 -13.74 1.40
CA SER A 24 -15.60 -14.73 1.60
C SER A 24 -16.49 -14.46 2.82
N GLN A 25 -16.07 -13.63 3.77
CA GLN A 25 -16.84 -13.21 4.94
C GLN A 25 -17.73 -11.98 4.66
N ALA A 26 -17.69 -11.42 3.46
CA ALA A 26 -18.53 -10.28 3.11
C ALA A 26 -20.02 -10.65 3.10
N ASP A 27 -20.85 -9.74 3.60
CA ASP A 27 -22.31 -9.85 3.63
C ASP A 27 -22.90 -8.73 2.76
N ALA A 28 -23.56 -9.10 1.68
CA ALA A 28 -24.14 -8.15 0.72
C ALA A 28 -25.17 -7.18 1.35
N GLN A 29 -25.74 -7.52 2.51
CA GLN A 29 -26.74 -6.70 3.22
C GLN A 29 -26.10 -5.80 4.29
N ALA A 30 -24.80 -5.90 4.52
CA ALA A 30 -24.12 -5.11 5.54
C ALA A 30 -24.16 -3.61 5.22
N ALA A 31 -24.27 -2.79 6.27
CA ALA A 31 -24.23 -1.33 6.14
C ALA A 31 -22.82 -0.80 5.88
N ALA A 32 -21.77 -1.42 6.48
CA ALA A 32 -20.40 -1.04 6.20
C ALA A 32 -20.00 -1.44 4.78
N VAL A 33 -19.15 -0.63 4.13
CA VAL A 33 -18.77 -0.81 2.73
C VAL A 33 -17.26 -0.85 2.59
N VAL A 34 -16.77 -1.78 1.77
CA VAL A 34 -15.37 -1.87 1.36
C VAL A 34 -15.30 -1.76 -0.17
N TYR A 35 -14.59 -0.76 -0.64
CA TYR A 35 -14.32 -0.57 -2.08
C TYR A 35 -12.96 -1.16 -2.42
N LEU A 36 -12.92 -2.13 -3.34
CA LEU A 36 -11.72 -2.77 -3.86
C LEU A 36 -11.44 -2.31 -5.29
N GLY A 37 -10.15 -2.15 -5.63
CA GLY A 37 -9.72 -1.78 -6.97
C GLY A 37 -10.20 -0.38 -7.37
N ALA A 38 -10.24 0.57 -6.44
CA ALA A 38 -10.59 1.94 -6.74
C ALA A 38 -9.60 2.52 -7.76
N GLY A 39 -10.11 2.95 -8.91
CA GLY A 39 -9.30 3.61 -9.94
C GLY A 39 -8.80 4.98 -9.46
N SER A 40 -7.69 5.45 -10.04
CA SER A 40 -7.17 6.79 -9.78
C SER A 40 -8.24 7.85 -10.07
N GLY A 41 -8.50 8.72 -9.08
CA GLY A 41 -9.50 9.79 -9.19
C GLY A 41 -10.95 9.38 -8.90
N ALA A 42 -11.24 8.13 -8.54
CA ALA A 42 -12.54 7.75 -8.01
C ALA A 42 -12.82 8.50 -6.70
N VAL A 43 -14.01 9.08 -6.59
CA VAL A 43 -14.44 9.87 -5.43
C VAL A 43 -15.47 9.08 -4.63
N PHE A 44 -15.30 9.06 -3.32
CA PHE A 44 -16.19 8.36 -2.39
C PHE A 44 -16.59 9.30 -1.25
N GLU A 45 -17.84 9.16 -0.82
CA GLU A 45 -18.40 9.96 0.25
C GLU A 45 -18.64 9.10 1.49
N ALA A 46 -18.72 9.78 2.64
CA ALA A 46 -19.20 9.17 3.86
C ALA A 46 -20.62 8.63 3.66
N ALA A 47 -20.89 7.43 4.18
CA ALA A 47 -22.23 6.84 4.15
C ALA A 47 -22.91 7.01 5.52
N PRO A 48 -23.85 7.95 5.68
CA PRO A 48 -24.53 8.15 6.96
C PRO A 48 -25.15 6.85 7.46
N GLY A 49 -24.89 6.51 8.74
CA GLY A 49 -25.38 5.28 9.35
C GLY A 49 -24.55 4.02 9.09
N ALA A 50 -23.59 4.04 8.14
CA ALA A 50 -22.64 2.94 8.01
C ALA A 50 -21.58 2.99 9.13
N PRO A 51 -21.20 1.85 9.71
CA PRO A 51 -20.12 1.80 10.70
C PRO A 51 -18.79 2.34 10.15
N PHE A 52 -18.47 2.03 8.89
CA PHE A 52 -17.34 2.58 8.15
C PHE A 52 -17.53 2.45 6.63
N VAL A 53 -16.76 3.24 5.91
CA VAL A 53 -16.51 3.11 4.46
C VAL A 53 -15.02 2.96 4.27
N ALA A 54 -14.55 1.80 3.80
CA ALA A 54 -13.13 1.53 3.58
C ALA A 54 -12.80 1.56 2.08
N ILE A 55 -11.75 2.30 1.70
CA ILE A 55 -11.32 2.48 0.32
C ILE A 55 -9.92 1.87 0.16
N GLU A 56 -9.76 0.93 -0.76
CA GLU A 56 -8.45 0.41 -1.11
C GLU A 56 -7.62 1.47 -1.82
N LEU A 57 -6.40 1.70 -1.32
CA LEU A 57 -5.48 2.71 -1.83
C LEU A 57 -4.34 2.08 -2.62
N GLY A 58 -3.93 2.73 -3.70
CA GLY A 58 -2.68 2.48 -4.40
C GLY A 58 -1.48 3.10 -3.68
N ASN A 59 -0.78 4.05 -4.33
CA ASN A 59 0.31 4.82 -3.71
C ASN A 59 -0.11 6.21 -3.25
N GLU A 60 -1.29 6.65 -3.64
CA GLU A 60 -1.90 7.92 -3.29
C GLU A 60 -2.36 7.98 -1.83
N CYS A 61 -2.70 9.19 -1.37
CA CYS A 61 -3.33 9.41 -0.07
C CYS A 61 -4.87 9.24 -0.17
N LEU A 62 -5.51 9.03 0.98
CA LEU A 62 -6.97 8.90 1.09
C LEU A 62 -7.68 10.18 0.60
N GLY A 63 -7.07 11.35 0.82
CA GLY A 63 -7.62 12.63 0.39
C GLY A 63 -7.91 12.73 -1.11
N VAL A 64 -7.19 11.97 -1.96
CA VAL A 64 -7.48 11.88 -3.40
C VAL A 64 -8.89 11.34 -3.68
N HIS A 65 -9.37 10.46 -2.80
CA HIS A 65 -10.65 9.77 -2.94
C HIS A 65 -11.78 10.37 -2.09
N ALA A 66 -11.46 10.90 -0.92
CA ALA A 66 -12.45 11.38 0.05
C ALA A 66 -12.45 12.92 0.22
N GLY A 67 -11.53 13.61 -0.46
CA GLY A 67 -11.27 15.02 -0.21
C GLY A 67 -10.41 15.23 1.05
N GLU A 68 -10.05 16.49 1.30
CA GLU A 68 -9.31 16.86 2.50
C GLU A 68 -10.23 16.86 3.73
N ALA A 69 -9.66 16.53 4.88
CA ALA A 69 -10.37 16.60 6.14
C ALA A 69 -10.86 18.03 6.41
N GLN A 70 -12.16 18.18 6.62
CA GLN A 70 -12.76 19.46 6.96
C GLN A 70 -12.91 19.58 8.48
N ASP A 71 -12.56 20.73 9.03
CA ASP A 71 -12.69 21.00 10.45
C ASP A 71 -14.14 20.87 10.92
N GLY A 72 -14.35 20.09 11.98
CA GLY A 72 -15.63 19.93 12.66
C GLY A 72 -16.60 18.90 12.07
N ALA A 73 -16.32 18.29 10.91
CA ALA A 73 -17.15 17.24 10.34
C ALA A 73 -16.51 15.85 10.55
N ALA A 74 -17.06 15.07 11.48
CA ALA A 74 -16.62 13.67 11.64
C ALA A 74 -17.04 12.83 10.43
N THR A 75 -16.09 12.06 9.87
CA THR A 75 -16.35 11.12 8.78
C THR A 75 -16.19 9.68 9.23
N ASN A 76 -16.85 8.75 8.55
CA ASN A 76 -16.65 7.31 8.71
C ASN A 76 -15.80 6.68 7.59
N VAL A 77 -15.11 7.50 6.81
CA VAL A 77 -14.25 7.04 5.72
C VAL A 77 -12.85 6.71 6.26
N VAL A 78 -12.32 5.57 5.83
CA VAL A 78 -10.96 5.10 6.07
C VAL A 78 -10.34 4.62 4.77
N GLY A 79 -9.04 4.72 4.63
CA GLY A 79 -8.28 4.07 3.56
C GLY A 79 -7.64 2.79 4.06
N PHE A 80 -7.25 1.89 3.16
CA PHE A 80 -6.44 0.74 3.53
C PHE A 80 -5.60 0.24 2.36
N ALA A 81 -4.51 -0.45 2.67
CA ALA A 81 -3.77 -1.26 1.71
C ALA A 81 -3.01 -2.38 2.41
N ARG A 82 -2.72 -3.46 1.71
CA ARG A 82 -1.76 -4.49 2.11
C ARG A 82 -0.46 -4.28 1.36
N PHE A 83 0.67 -4.37 2.05
CA PHE A 83 1.97 -4.22 1.41
C PHE A 83 2.26 -5.42 0.51
N ARG A 84 2.75 -5.12 -0.70
CA ARG A 84 3.11 -6.09 -1.73
C ARG A 84 4.37 -5.64 -2.48
N LEU A 85 5.26 -6.55 -2.80
CA LEU A 85 6.43 -6.31 -3.66
C LEU A 85 6.22 -7.02 -5.00
N GLY A 86 6.03 -6.25 -6.08
CA GLY A 86 5.76 -6.80 -7.40
C GLY A 86 4.52 -7.69 -7.39
N ASP A 87 4.66 -8.89 -7.96
CA ASP A 87 3.60 -9.90 -8.02
C ASP A 87 3.63 -10.91 -6.85
N ALA A 88 4.44 -10.65 -5.82
CA ALA A 88 4.44 -11.49 -4.62
C ALA A 88 3.10 -11.41 -3.88
N GLU A 89 2.78 -12.43 -3.08
CA GLU A 89 1.60 -12.41 -2.22
C GLU A 89 1.62 -11.18 -1.28
N PRO A 90 0.48 -10.51 -1.11
CA PRO A 90 0.38 -9.42 -0.14
C PRO A 90 0.67 -9.91 1.29
N SER A 91 1.34 -9.08 2.08
CA SER A 91 1.60 -9.40 3.49
C SER A 91 0.30 -9.52 4.30
N ALA A 92 0.34 -10.19 5.45
CA ALA A 92 -0.81 -10.22 6.36
C ALA A 92 -1.11 -8.86 7.01
N LEU A 93 -0.22 -7.86 6.85
CA LEU A 93 -0.37 -6.53 7.43
C LEU A 93 -1.27 -5.66 6.56
N VAL A 94 -2.29 -5.06 7.17
CA VAL A 94 -3.10 -3.97 6.61
C VAL A 94 -2.61 -2.66 7.22
N GLU A 95 -2.25 -1.71 6.38
CA GLU A 95 -2.07 -0.32 6.76
C GLU A 95 -3.43 0.39 6.65
N LEU A 96 -4.07 0.63 7.78
CA LEU A 96 -5.36 1.30 7.88
C LEU A 96 -5.14 2.81 8.03
N VAL A 97 -5.67 3.58 7.08
CA VAL A 97 -5.40 5.02 6.95
C VAL A 97 -6.56 5.82 7.50
N ARG A 98 -6.25 6.84 8.29
CA ARG A 98 -7.21 7.81 8.82
C ARG A 98 -6.85 9.24 8.45
N GLN A 99 -7.84 10.07 8.27
CA GLN A 99 -7.72 11.53 8.30
C GLN A 99 -8.00 12.06 9.71
N SER A 100 -7.71 13.34 9.97
CA SER A 100 -8.00 13.98 11.26
C SER A 100 -9.51 13.99 11.60
N SER A 101 -10.37 14.00 10.57
CA SER A 101 -11.83 13.93 10.69
C SER A 101 -12.37 12.51 10.85
N THR A 102 -11.56 11.46 10.65
CA THR A 102 -12.04 10.07 10.78
C THR A 102 -12.41 9.76 12.23
N SER A 103 -13.66 9.32 12.45
CA SER A 103 -14.15 9.00 13.79
C SER A 103 -13.44 7.76 14.36
N GLU A 104 -13.16 7.76 15.67
CA GLU A 104 -12.56 6.61 16.35
C GLU A 104 -13.45 5.36 16.26
N GLN A 105 -14.78 5.54 16.19
CA GLN A 105 -15.71 4.43 16.03
C GLN A 105 -15.57 3.75 14.66
N ALA A 106 -15.47 4.52 13.59
CA ALA A 106 -15.26 3.99 12.24
C ALA A 106 -13.91 3.28 12.12
N LEU A 107 -12.86 3.88 12.69
CA LEU A 107 -11.53 3.29 12.70
C LEU A 107 -11.52 1.94 13.45
N ALA A 108 -12.13 1.90 14.64
CA ALA A 108 -12.22 0.67 15.44
C ALA A 108 -13.06 -0.42 14.73
N ALA A 109 -14.18 -0.04 14.10
CA ALA A 109 -15.03 -0.98 13.37
C ALA A 109 -14.33 -1.56 12.13
N ALA A 110 -13.64 -0.73 11.34
CA ALA A 110 -12.86 -1.18 10.20
C ALA A 110 -11.70 -2.09 10.62
N ARG A 111 -10.96 -1.72 11.68
CA ARG A 111 -9.90 -2.54 12.25
C ARG A 111 -10.43 -3.92 12.65
N ALA A 112 -11.53 -3.99 13.39
CA ALA A 112 -12.13 -5.24 13.83
C ALA A 112 -12.54 -6.15 12.66
N ALA A 113 -13.02 -5.56 11.54
CA ALA A 113 -13.36 -6.32 10.34
C ALA A 113 -12.14 -6.99 9.68
N PHE A 114 -11.01 -6.28 9.57
CA PHE A 114 -9.78 -6.85 9.03
C PHE A 114 -9.17 -7.90 9.97
N GLU A 115 -9.14 -7.63 11.29
CA GLU A 115 -8.61 -8.57 12.29
C GLU A 115 -9.45 -9.86 12.37
N ALA A 116 -10.76 -9.78 12.20
CA ALA A 116 -11.65 -10.95 12.15
C ALA A 116 -11.34 -11.89 10.98
N ALA A 117 -10.78 -11.37 9.89
CA ALA A 117 -10.33 -12.15 8.75
C ALA A 117 -8.88 -12.67 8.87
N GLY A 118 -8.26 -12.54 10.05
CA GLY A 118 -6.89 -13.01 10.33
C GLY A 118 -5.79 -12.05 9.91
N LEU A 119 -6.12 -10.80 9.57
CA LEU A 119 -5.15 -9.78 9.21
C LEU A 119 -4.65 -9.00 10.44
N VAL A 120 -3.46 -8.48 10.37
CA VAL A 120 -2.87 -7.61 11.39
C VAL A 120 -2.99 -6.16 10.93
N VAL A 121 -3.48 -5.28 11.79
CA VAL A 121 -3.76 -3.90 11.40
C VAL A 121 -2.80 -2.91 12.08
N ALA A 122 -2.07 -2.15 11.27
CA ALA A 122 -1.35 -0.95 11.70
C ALA A 122 -2.11 0.29 11.23
N VAL A 123 -2.32 1.25 12.13
CA VAL A 123 -3.00 2.51 11.81
C VAL A 123 -1.97 3.57 11.48
N CYS A 124 -2.22 4.35 10.42
CA CYS A 124 -1.42 5.51 10.06
C CYS A 124 -2.29 6.70 9.64
N ASN A 125 -1.70 7.89 9.70
CA ASN A 125 -2.32 9.08 9.15
C ASN A 125 -2.28 9.07 7.63
N ASP A 126 -3.16 9.86 7.01
CA ASP A 126 -3.25 9.99 5.56
C ASP A 126 -1.97 10.57 4.98
N SER A 127 -1.30 9.76 4.15
CA SER A 127 -0.06 10.14 3.48
C SER A 127 0.23 9.19 2.31
N PRO A 128 0.76 9.70 1.18
CA PRO A 128 1.19 8.86 0.06
C PRO A 128 2.17 7.78 0.50
N GLY A 129 1.96 6.53 0.08
CA GLY A 129 2.83 5.39 0.38
C GLY A 129 2.75 4.84 1.79
N ARG A 130 1.98 5.47 2.68
CA ARG A 130 1.75 5.01 4.07
C ARG A 130 3.03 4.74 4.86
N ILE A 131 3.11 3.65 5.66
CA ILE A 131 4.28 3.35 6.49
C ILE A 131 5.35 2.61 5.70
N VAL A 132 5.01 1.42 5.17
CA VAL A 132 6.02 0.49 4.65
C VAL A 132 6.73 1.09 3.44
N ASN A 133 5.99 1.57 2.43
CA ASN A 133 6.62 2.15 1.25
C ASN A 133 7.45 3.39 1.58
N ARG A 134 7.03 4.20 2.55
CA ARG A 134 7.81 5.37 2.97
C ARG A 134 9.12 5.01 3.65
N LEU A 135 9.19 3.89 4.35
CA LEU A 135 10.41 3.43 5.01
C LEU A 135 11.33 2.66 4.06
N VAL A 136 10.75 1.75 3.24
CA VAL A 136 11.59 0.82 2.49
C VAL A 136 12.03 1.34 1.12
N ARG A 137 11.25 2.22 0.44
CA ARG A 137 11.62 2.70 -0.90
C ARG A 137 12.89 3.54 -0.91
N PRO A 138 13.11 4.48 0.02
CA PRO A 138 14.39 5.19 0.16
C PRO A 138 15.57 4.24 0.38
N TYR A 139 15.39 3.24 1.24
CA TYR A 139 16.40 2.23 1.50
C TYR A 139 16.76 1.41 0.25
N TYR A 140 15.77 0.96 -0.50
CA TYR A 140 15.99 0.21 -1.75
C TYR A 140 16.66 1.07 -2.83
N ASN A 141 16.24 2.32 -2.98
CA ASN A 141 16.90 3.26 -3.89
C ASN A 141 18.36 3.51 -3.48
N ALA A 142 18.64 3.66 -2.19
CA ALA A 142 20.00 3.83 -1.69
C ALA A 142 20.87 2.60 -1.99
N ALA A 143 20.37 1.39 -1.78
CA ALA A 143 21.10 0.16 -2.09
C ALA A 143 21.43 0.05 -3.59
N LEU A 144 20.45 0.32 -4.47
CA LEU A 144 20.67 0.31 -5.92
C LEU A 144 21.68 1.36 -6.38
N ARG A 145 21.64 2.58 -5.81
CA ARG A 145 22.61 3.64 -6.12
C ARG A 145 24.03 3.26 -5.70
N ARG A 146 24.20 2.68 -4.50
CA ARG A 146 25.52 2.21 -4.04
C ARG A 146 26.07 1.08 -4.91
N LEU A 147 25.19 0.21 -5.43
CA LEU A 147 25.59 -0.79 -6.42
C LEU A 147 26.03 -0.13 -7.76
N ASP A 148 25.28 0.85 -8.25
CA ASP A 148 25.63 1.59 -9.47
C ASP A 148 26.95 2.39 -9.32
N GLU A 149 27.27 2.87 -8.11
CA GLU A 149 28.52 3.55 -7.77
C GLU A 149 29.72 2.59 -7.62
N GLY A 150 29.49 1.28 -7.66
CA GLY A 150 30.52 0.28 -7.51
C GLY A 150 31.05 0.11 -6.08
N LEU A 151 30.23 0.40 -5.06
CA LEU A 151 30.62 0.26 -3.64
C LEU A 151 31.09 -1.17 -3.32
N ALA A 152 30.37 -2.18 -3.82
CA ALA A 152 30.70 -3.59 -3.70
C ALA A 152 29.92 -4.38 -4.75
N THR A 153 30.14 -5.69 -4.84
CA THR A 153 29.30 -6.57 -5.67
C THR A 153 27.90 -6.69 -5.05
N ALA A 154 26.90 -7.03 -5.88
CA ALA A 154 25.54 -7.25 -5.38
C ALA A 154 25.50 -8.34 -4.29
N ASP A 155 26.25 -9.42 -4.49
CA ASP A 155 26.31 -10.55 -3.55
C ASP A 155 26.95 -10.16 -2.22
N ASP A 156 28.02 -9.35 -2.22
CA ASP A 156 28.66 -8.87 -1.00
C ASP A 156 27.76 -7.90 -0.24
N MET A 157 27.05 -6.99 -0.93
CA MET A 157 26.10 -6.07 -0.32
C MET A 157 24.96 -6.84 0.33
N ASP A 158 24.37 -7.80 -0.38
CA ASP A 158 23.27 -8.61 0.13
C ASP A 158 23.72 -9.50 1.31
N MET A 159 24.89 -10.12 1.20
CA MET A 159 25.49 -10.91 2.28
C MET A 159 25.72 -10.07 3.55
N THR A 160 26.28 -8.87 3.39
CA THR A 160 26.55 -7.97 4.52
C THR A 160 25.27 -7.61 5.28
N LEU A 161 24.19 -7.33 4.59
CA LEU A 161 22.91 -6.99 5.24
C LEU A 161 22.21 -8.21 5.85
N ARG A 162 22.33 -9.37 5.23
CA ARG A 162 21.82 -10.62 5.80
C ARG A 162 22.55 -11.01 7.08
N LEU A 163 23.87 -11.00 7.07
CA LEU A 163 24.69 -11.44 8.21
C LEU A 163 24.85 -10.33 9.27
N GLY A 164 24.96 -9.07 8.85
CA GLY A 164 25.16 -7.94 9.75
C GLY A 164 23.89 -7.44 10.42
N LEU A 165 22.74 -7.49 9.74
CA LEU A 165 21.45 -7.00 10.24
C LEU A 165 20.39 -8.10 10.39
N GLY A 166 20.67 -9.34 10.03
CA GLY A 166 19.74 -10.45 10.14
C GLY A 166 18.57 -10.39 9.13
N TYR A 167 18.75 -9.71 8.01
CA TYR A 167 17.71 -9.68 6.98
C TYR A 167 17.55 -11.07 6.34
N PRO A 168 16.32 -11.53 6.07
CA PRO A 168 16.10 -12.84 5.47
C PRO A 168 16.61 -12.91 4.03
N GLU A 169 16.58 -11.79 3.31
CA GLU A 169 17.04 -11.63 1.94
C GLU A 169 17.70 -10.25 1.77
N GLY A 170 18.75 -10.17 0.95
CA GLY A 170 19.38 -8.89 0.65
C GLY A 170 18.53 -8.03 -0.30
N PRO A 171 18.66 -6.70 -0.25
CA PRO A 171 17.79 -5.79 -1.00
C PRO A 171 17.95 -5.91 -2.53
N ILE A 172 19.15 -6.24 -3.02
CA ILE A 172 19.39 -6.33 -4.46
C ILE A 172 18.73 -7.61 -5.01
N ALA A 173 18.92 -8.75 -4.37
CA ALA A 173 18.28 -10.02 -4.73
C ALA A 173 16.75 -9.89 -4.63
N LEU A 174 16.24 -9.30 -3.55
CA LEU A 174 14.82 -9.06 -3.34
C LEU A 174 14.21 -8.24 -4.48
N LEU A 175 14.82 -7.12 -4.85
CA LEU A 175 14.30 -6.24 -5.91
C LEU A 175 14.40 -6.87 -7.31
N ARG A 176 15.46 -7.66 -7.57
CA ARG A 176 15.57 -8.41 -8.84
C ARG A 176 14.49 -9.47 -8.95
N ARG A 177 14.20 -10.19 -7.88
CA ARG A 177 13.17 -11.24 -7.81
C ARG A 177 11.75 -10.67 -7.90
N THR A 178 11.48 -9.55 -7.24
CA THR A 178 10.13 -8.96 -7.15
C THR A 178 9.85 -7.89 -8.22
N GLY A 179 10.85 -7.56 -9.05
CA GLY A 179 10.69 -6.67 -10.20
C GLY A 179 11.13 -5.23 -9.95
N LEU A 180 12.27 -4.87 -10.57
CA LEU A 180 12.80 -3.50 -10.55
C LEU A 180 11.85 -2.48 -11.20
N ALA A 181 11.11 -2.89 -12.25
CA ALA A 181 10.14 -2.02 -12.90
C ALA A 181 8.99 -1.64 -11.97
N HIS A 182 8.48 -2.59 -11.18
CA HIS A 182 7.47 -2.30 -10.15
C HIS A 182 8.03 -1.39 -9.04
N HIS A 183 9.29 -1.63 -8.62
CA HIS A 183 9.95 -0.74 -7.66
C HIS A 183 10.04 0.69 -8.21
N TYR A 184 10.35 0.86 -9.50
CA TYR A 184 10.33 2.17 -10.17
C TYR A 184 8.96 2.82 -10.07
N GLU A 185 7.88 2.12 -10.42
CA GLU A 185 6.52 2.64 -10.43
C GLU A 185 6.12 3.23 -9.06
N VAL A 186 6.38 2.49 -7.98
CA VAL A 186 6.09 2.94 -6.62
C VAL A 186 7.00 4.10 -6.20
N SER A 187 8.32 3.98 -6.43
CA SER A 187 9.28 5.03 -6.06
C SER A 187 9.00 6.33 -6.80
N ASN A 188 8.68 6.26 -8.09
CA ASN A 188 8.35 7.42 -8.89
C ASN A 188 7.05 8.09 -8.43
N ALA A 189 5.99 7.31 -8.13
CA ALA A 189 4.75 7.85 -7.59
C ALA A 189 4.99 8.61 -6.27
N LEU A 190 5.81 8.08 -5.38
CA LEU A 190 6.17 8.74 -4.13
C LEU A 190 7.05 9.98 -4.36
N TYR A 191 7.98 9.93 -5.31
CA TYR A 191 8.81 11.08 -5.68
C TYR A 191 7.95 12.22 -6.22
N GLN A 192 6.99 11.94 -7.11
CA GLN A 192 6.06 12.94 -7.64
C GLN A 192 5.16 13.53 -6.54
N ALA A 193 4.70 12.72 -5.61
CA ALA A 193 3.81 13.17 -4.54
C ALA A 193 4.53 13.98 -3.44
N LEU A 194 5.79 13.64 -3.13
CA LEU A 194 6.52 14.16 -1.96
C LEU A 194 7.64 15.14 -2.32
N GLY A 195 8.16 15.12 -3.57
CA GLY A 195 9.28 15.96 -4.02
C GLY A 195 10.61 15.69 -3.30
N GLN A 196 10.75 14.54 -2.62
CA GLN A 196 11.93 14.23 -1.79
C GLN A 196 12.89 13.30 -2.53
N GLU A 197 14.16 13.70 -2.63
CA GLU A 197 15.22 12.99 -3.36
C GLU A 197 15.37 11.49 -3.00
N PRO A 198 15.25 11.04 -1.75
CA PRO A 198 15.35 9.63 -1.42
C PRO A 198 14.36 8.72 -2.15
N TYR A 199 13.23 9.26 -2.60
CA TYR A 199 12.23 8.51 -3.40
C TYR A 199 12.53 8.53 -4.89
N ALA A 200 13.44 9.40 -5.39
CA ALA A 200 13.79 9.41 -6.80
C ALA A 200 14.31 8.01 -7.23
N PRO A 201 13.72 7.39 -8.28
CA PRO A 201 14.11 6.04 -8.66
C PRO A 201 15.57 5.92 -9.05
N ALA A 202 16.26 4.88 -8.59
CA ALA A 202 17.63 4.59 -8.99
C ALA A 202 17.69 4.17 -10.47
N ARG A 203 18.85 4.40 -11.12
CA ARG A 203 19.07 4.15 -12.55
C ARG A 203 18.68 2.74 -12.97
N ALA A 204 19.06 1.71 -12.19
CA ALA A 204 18.73 0.32 -12.50
C ALA A 204 17.21 0.08 -12.58
N ALA A 205 16.42 0.72 -11.70
CA ALA A 205 14.96 0.64 -11.71
C ALA A 205 14.36 1.39 -12.92
N GLN A 206 14.91 2.57 -13.26
CA GLN A 206 14.51 3.34 -14.46
C GLN A 206 14.72 2.53 -15.74
N VAL A 207 15.89 1.89 -15.89
CA VAL A 207 16.21 1.06 -17.05
C VAL A 207 15.26 -0.14 -17.14
N ALA A 208 14.99 -0.81 -16.02
CA ALA A 208 14.08 -1.95 -16.00
C ALA A 208 12.66 -1.55 -16.40
N HIS A 209 12.19 -0.40 -15.94
CA HIS A 209 10.86 0.12 -16.32
C HIS A 209 10.79 0.48 -17.81
N ALA A 210 11.79 1.18 -18.34
CA ALA A 210 11.85 1.57 -19.74
C ALA A 210 11.92 0.37 -20.71
N ARG A 211 12.40 -0.79 -20.22
CA ARG A 211 12.51 -2.05 -21.00
C ARG A 211 11.37 -3.03 -20.74
N LYS A 212 10.41 -2.69 -19.88
CA LYS A 212 9.22 -3.52 -19.65
C LYS A 212 8.42 -3.62 -20.96
N PRO A 213 8.11 -4.83 -21.46
CA PRO A 213 7.24 -4.97 -22.62
C PRO A 213 5.93 -4.23 -22.36
N GLY A 214 5.51 -3.40 -23.31
CA GLY A 214 4.24 -2.68 -23.22
C GLY A 214 3.09 -3.67 -23.01
N LYS A 215 2.06 -3.27 -22.25
CA LYS A 215 0.84 -4.06 -22.08
C LYS A 215 0.03 -4.21 -23.39
N ASP A 216 0.51 -3.58 -24.47
CA ASP A 216 -0.18 -3.49 -25.77
C ASP A 216 0.52 -4.31 -26.87
N ALA A 217 1.17 -5.44 -26.51
CA ALA A 217 1.75 -6.38 -27.47
C ALA A 217 0.98 -7.71 -27.46
#